data_302453c37c6ef4e80211025e3953c98e
#
_entry.id   302453c37c6ef4e80211025e3953c98e
#
_cell.length_a   1.000
_cell.length_b   1.000
_cell.length_c   1.000
_cell.angle_alpha   90.00
_cell.angle_beta   90.00
_cell.angle_gamma   90.00
#
_symmetry.space_group_name_H-M   'P 1'
#
loop_
_entity.id
_entity.type
_entity.pdbx_description
1 polymer ?
#
loop_
_entity_poly.entity_id
_entity_poly.type
_entity_poly.pdbx_seq_one_letter_code
_entity_poly.pdbx_strand_id
1 'polypeptide(L)'
;MGLLSGKTALITGAARGIGKALALKFAEEGANIAFTDLVLDENAKATEAEIAAMGVKVKAYASNAADFEQTHQVVEEIAKEFGSIDVLVNNAGITKDGLLLRMTEAQWDAVLTVNLKSAFNFSHAVVPVMLRQRKGS
;
A
#
# COMPACT_ATOMS: atom_id res chain seq x y z
N MET A 1 -18.95 2.31 -16.05
CA MET A 1 -17.76 3.16 -15.82
C MET A 1 -17.64 3.45 -14.33
N GLY A 2 -16.51 3.15 -13.74
CA GLY A 2 -16.29 3.29 -12.31
C GLY A 2 -15.84 4.70 -11.89
N LEU A 3 -15.99 4.97 -10.59
CA LEU A 3 -15.58 6.26 -10.01
C LEU A 3 -14.07 6.51 -10.11
N LEU A 4 -13.28 5.45 -10.20
CA LEU A 4 -11.82 5.51 -10.22
C LEU A 4 -11.21 5.14 -11.57
N SER A 5 -12.01 5.15 -12.63
CA SER A 5 -11.53 4.80 -13.97
C SER A 5 -10.34 5.65 -14.39
N GLY A 6 -9.26 4.99 -14.81
CA GLY A 6 -8.03 5.66 -15.24
C GLY A 6 -7.14 6.16 -14.10
N LYS A 7 -7.54 5.97 -12.85
CA LYS A 7 -6.74 6.34 -11.69
C LYS A 7 -5.88 5.18 -11.22
N THR A 8 -4.77 5.48 -10.58
CA THR A 8 -3.89 4.50 -9.94
C THR A 8 -3.96 4.66 -8.43
N ALA A 9 -4.28 3.57 -7.74
CA ALA A 9 -4.28 3.52 -6.28
C ALA A 9 -3.10 2.68 -5.79
N LEU A 10 -2.35 3.23 -4.86
CA LEU A 10 -1.31 2.52 -4.12
C LEU A 10 -1.86 2.18 -2.74
N ILE A 11 -1.91 0.89 -2.42
CA ILE A 11 -2.46 0.41 -1.16
C ILE A 11 -1.39 -0.41 -0.45
N THR A 12 -1.00 0.01 0.75
CA THR A 12 0.01 -0.71 1.53
C THR A 12 -0.63 -1.85 2.32
N GLY A 13 0.05 -3.00 2.39
CA GLY A 13 -0.44 -4.16 3.14
C GLY A 13 -1.69 -4.81 2.54
N ALA A 14 -1.78 -4.88 1.21
CA ALA A 14 -3.00 -5.32 0.54
C ALA A 14 -3.02 -6.78 0.09
N ALA A 15 -2.05 -7.59 0.50
CA ALA A 15 -2.05 -9.02 0.16
C ALA A 15 -3.25 -9.77 0.75
N ARG A 16 -3.80 -9.27 1.86
CA ARG A 16 -4.90 -9.89 2.60
C ARG A 16 -5.68 -8.85 3.40
N GLY A 17 -6.76 -9.29 4.06
CA GLY A 17 -7.52 -8.50 5.01
C GLY A 17 -8.19 -7.26 4.43
N ILE A 18 -8.19 -6.19 5.20
CA ILE A 18 -8.84 -4.92 4.83
C ILE A 18 -8.20 -4.32 3.56
N GLY A 19 -6.88 -4.35 3.47
CA GLY A 19 -6.17 -3.84 2.29
C GLY A 19 -6.57 -4.57 1.01
N LYS A 20 -6.69 -5.89 1.06
CA LYS A 20 -7.17 -6.68 -0.08
C LYS A 20 -8.60 -6.29 -0.46
N ALA A 21 -9.49 -6.15 0.52
CA ALA A 21 -10.88 -5.76 0.26
C ALA A 21 -10.96 -4.39 -0.41
N LEU A 22 -10.13 -3.44 0.03
CA LEU A 22 -10.03 -2.12 -0.58
C LEU A 22 -9.52 -2.21 -2.02
N ALA A 23 -8.46 -3.00 -2.25
CA ALA A 23 -7.89 -3.18 -3.58
C ALA A 23 -8.91 -3.75 -4.57
N LEU A 24 -9.66 -4.77 -4.15
CA LEU A 24 -10.72 -5.36 -4.97
C LEU A 24 -11.82 -4.32 -5.27
N LYS A 25 -12.27 -3.59 -4.25
CA LYS A 25 -13.32 -2.58 -4.44
C LYS A 25 -12.86 -1.45 -5.36
N PHE A 26 -11.64 -0.98 -5.20
CA PHE A 26 -11.09 0.06 -6.07
C PHE A 26 -10.94 -0.43 -7.52
N ALA A 27 -10.56 -1.70 -7.70
CA ALA A 27 -10.48 -2.31 -9.03
C ALA A 27 -11.86 -2.42 -9.69
N GLU A 28 -12.89 -2.76 -8.91
CA GLU A 28 -14.29 -2.75 -9.40
C GLU A 28 -14.69 -1.37 -9.91
N GLU A 29 -14.18 -0.30 -9.26
CA GLU A 29 -14.43 1.07 -9.67
C GLU A 29 -13.50 1.56 -10.79
N GLY A 30 -12.69 0.67 -11.35
CA GLY A 30 -11.87 0.95 -12.53
C GLY A 30 -10.45 1.40 -12.25
N ALA A 31 -10.01 1.41 -11.00
CA ALA A 31 -8.65 1.81 -10.67
C ALA A 31 -7.62 0.75 -11.06
N ASN A 32 -6.48 1.20 -11.53
CA ASN A 32 -5.28 0.38 -11.57
C ASN A 32 -4.72 0.28 -10.16
N ILE A 33 -4.20 -0.88 -9.79
CA ILE A 33 -3.80 -1.17 -8.41
C ILE A 33 -2.30 -1.50 -8.33
N ALA A 34 -1.58 -0.69 -7.58
CA ALA A 34 -0.26 -1.06 -7.08
C ALA A 34 -0.42 -1.35 -5.59
N PHE A 35 0.08 -2.49 -5.13
CA PHE A 35 0.04 -2.75 -3.70
C PHE A 35 1.36 -3.29 -3.19
N THR A 36 1.61 -3.07 -1.92
CA THR A 36 2.83 -3.53 -1.27
C THR A 36 2.50 -4.49 -0.14
N ASP A 37 3.41 -5.39 0.11
CA ASP A 37 3.44 -6.18 1.32
C ASP A 37 4.89 -6.52 1.65
N LEU A 38 5.15 -6.99 2.86
CA LEU A 38 6.51 -7.30 3.29
C LEU A 38 7.11 -8.42 2.44
N VAL A 39 6.31 -9.44 2.13
CA VAL A 39 6.70 -10.60 1.32
C VAL A 39 5.62 -10.87 0.28
N LEU A 40 6.03 -11.20 -0.94
CA LEU A 40 5.11 -11.63 -1.98
C LEU A 40 4.86 -13.13 -1.87
N ASP A 41 4.05 -13.51 -0.90
CA ASP A 41 3.65 -14.90 -0.64
C ASP A 41 2.47 -15.35 -1.53
N GLU A 42 1.93 -16.53 -1.25
CA GLU A 42 0.79 -17.06 -1.99
C GLU A 42 -0.45 -16.16 -1.89
N ASN A 43 -0.65 -15.48 -0.76
CA ASN A 43 -1.76 -14.53 -0.60
C ASN A 43 -1.59 -13.32 -1.52
N ALA A 44 -0.39 -12.79 -1.62
CA ALA A 44 -0.09 -11.66 -2.50
C ALA A 44 -0.30 -12.04 -3.97
N LYS A 45 0.17 -13.21 -4.37
CA LYS A 45 0.00 -13.73 -5.74
C LYS A 45 -1.47 -13.96 -6.08
N ALA A 46 -2.24 -14.53 -5.14
CA ALA A 46 -3.67 -14.76 -5.34
C ALA A 46 -4.44 -13.44 -5.47
N THR A 47 -4.11 -12.45 -4.65
CA THR A 47 -4.73 -11.12 -4.72
C THR A 47 -4.42 -10.44 -6.04
N GLU A 48 -3.17 -10.49 -6.48
CA GLU A 48 -2.77 -9.94 -7.77
C GLU A 48 -3.54 -10.59 -8.93
N ALA A 49 -3.67 -11.92 -8.90
CA ALA A 49 -4.42 -12.65 -9.92
C ALA A 49 -5.91 -12.30 -9.93
N GLU A 50 -6.54 -12.18 -8.76
CA GLU A 50 -7.94 -11.77 -8.64
C GLU A 50 -8.18 -10.38 -9.24
N ILE A 51 -7.30 -9.43 -8.94
CA ILE A 51 -7.43 -8.06 -9.46
C ILE A 51 -7.17 -8.04 -10.97
N ALA A 52 -6.17 -8.78 -11.44
CA ALA A 52 -5.88 -8.88 -12.87
C ALA A 52 -7.07 -9.41 -13.66
N ALA A 53 -7.83 -10.36 -13.10
CA ALA A 53 -9.02 -10.90 -13.72
C ALA A 53 -10.15 -9.87 -13.89
N MET A 54 -10.09 -8.74 -13.17
CA MET A 54 -11.06 -7.65 -13.29
C MET A 54 -10.77 -6.70 -14.46
N GLY A 55 -9.67 -6.91 -15.17
CA GLY A 55 -9.33 -6.16 -16.37
C GLY A 55 -8.56 -4.86 -16.14
N VAL A 56 -8.13 -4.58 -14.92
CA VAL A 56 -7.28 -3.42 -14.62
C VAL A 56 -5.82 -3.84 -14.52
N LYS A 57 -4.92 -2.87 -14.62
CA LYS A 57 -3.49 -3.11 -14.38
C LYS A 57 -3.28 -3.31 -12.88
N VAL A 58 -2.49 -4.32 -12.54
CA VAL A 58 -2.14 -4.61 -11.14
C VAL A 58 -0.70 -5.08 -11.05
N LYS A 59 -0.03 -4.68 -9.99
CA LYS A 59 1.29 -5.24 -9.63
C LYS A 59 1.48 -5.20 -8.12
N ALA A 60 1.99 -6.31 -7.59
CA ALA A 60 2.39 -6.42 -6.20
C ALA A 60 3.89 -6.14 -6.07
N TYR A 61 4.26 -5.45 -5.01
CA TYR A 61 5.65 -5.10 -4.72
C TYR A 61 6.02 -5.54 -3.31
N ALA A 62 7.17 -6.19 -3.18
CA ALA A 62 7.73 -6.49 -1.86
C ALA A 62 8.40 -5.22 -1.33
N SER A 63 8.00 -4.76 -0.16
CA SER A 63 8.57 -3.59 0.48
C SER A 63 8.37 -3.62 1.97
N ASN A 64 9.44 -3.33 2.72
CA ASN A 64 9.32 -3.10 4.15
C ASN A 64 8.87 -1.66 4.39
N ALA A 65 7.61 -1.51 4.78
CA ALA A 65 7.01 -0.19 5.00
C ALA A 65 7.70 0.63 6.10
N ALA A 66 8.41 -0.03 7.01
CA ALA A 66 9.18 0.64 8.07
C ALA A 66 10.55 1.16 7.59
N ASP A 67 10.97 0.78 6.39
CA ASP A 67 12.24 1.21 5.80
C ASP A 67 12.03 2.42 4.89
N PHE A 68 12.59 3.56 5.29
CA PHE A 68 12.40 4.83 4.58
C PHE A 68 12.93 4.78 3.14
N GLU A 69 14.16 4.32 2.95
CA GLU A 69 14.78 4.29 1.62
C GLU A 69 14.08 3.31 0.70
N GLN A 70 13.78 2.12 1.19
CA GLN A 70 13.09 1.09 0.43
C GLN A 70 11.70 1.56 -0.03
N THR A 71 10.99 2.28 0.85
CA THR A 71 9.70 2.88 0.52
C THR A 71 9.81 3.90 -0.61
N HIS A 72 10.83 4.77 -0.56
CA HIS A 72 11.03 5.76 -1.62
C HIS A 72 11.39 5.10 -2.95
N GLN A 73 12.20 4.06 -2.93
CA GLN A 73 12.54 3.31 -4.13
C GLN A 73 11.31 2.65 -4.76
N VAL A 74 10.46 1.99 -3.96
CA VAL A 74 9.27 1.32 -4.49
C VAL A 74 8.24 2.31 -5.02
N VAL A 75 8.06 3.44 -4.36
CA VAL A 75 7.15 4.50 -4.85
C VAL A 75 7.63 5.07 -6.19
N GLU A 76 8.93 5.30 -6.33
CA GLU A 76 9.51 5.75 -7.59
C GLU A 76 9.28 4.74 -8.72
N GLU A 77 9.47 3.46 -8.43
CA GLU A 77 9.21 2.38 -9.36
C GLU A 77 7.74 2.31 -9.77
N ILE A 78 6.82 2.43 -8.82
CA ILE A 78 5.38 2.45 -9.08
C ILE A 78 4.99 3.65 -9.96
N ALA A 79 5.51 4.82 -9.64
CA ALA A 79 5.24 6.03 -10.43
C ALA A 79 5.67 5.87 -11.88
N LYS A 80 6.80 5.23 -12.12
CA LYS A 80 7.29 4.95 -13.48
C LYS A 80 6.42 3.92 -14.20
N GLU A 81 6.08 2.83 -13.53
CA GLU A 81 5.31 1.75 -14.15
C GLU A 81 3.86 2.11 -14.44
N PHE A 82 3.22 2.86 -13.54
CA PHE A 82 1.81 3.21 -13.67
C PHE A 82 1.58 4.58 -14.29
N GLY A 83 2.59 5.43 -14.33
CA GLY A 83 2.50 6.79 -14.88
C GLY A 83 1.92 7.83 -13.92
N SER A 84 1.15 7.42 -12.92
CA SER A 84 0.60 8.29 -11.90
C SER A 84 0.35 7.52 -10.60
N ILE A 85 0.23 8.25 -9.50
CA ILE A 85 -0.30 7.74 -8.23
C ILE A 85 -1.36 8.76 -7.79
N ASP A 86 -2.61 8.39 -7.91
CA ASP A 86 -3.74 9.30 -7.64
C ASP A 86 -4.28 9.13 -6.22
N VAL A 87 -4.18 7.92 -5.67
CA VAL A 87 -4.67 7.60 -4.34
C VAL A 87 -3.60 6.81 -3.59
N LEU A 88 -3.31 7.21 -2.36
CA LEU A 88 -2.50 6.43 -1.42
C LEU A 88 -3.38 5.99 -0.26
N VAL A 89 -3.42 4.69 0.01
CA VAL A 89 -4.08 4.13 1.19
C VAL A 89 -3.01 3.56 2.12
N ASN A 90 -2.78 4.23 3.24
CA ASN A 90 -1.89 3.77 4.29
C ASN A 90 -2.62 2.75 5.16
N ASN A 91 -2.59 1.49 4.73
CA ASN A 91 -3.27 0.39 5.41
C ASN A 91 -2.32 -0.55 6.15
N ALA A 92 -1.05 -0.61 5.77
CA ALA A 92 -0.08 -1.50 6.41
C ALA A 92 -0.04 -1.28 7.92
N GLY A 93 -0.09 -2.36 8.67
CA GLY A 93 -0.05 -2.29 10.13
C GLY A 93 0.06 -3.66 10.76
N ILE A 94 0.52 -3.68 12.00
CA ILE A 94 0.60 -4.87 12.85
C ILE A 94 -0.02 -4.57 14.20
N THR A 95 -0.35 -5.65 14.92
CA THR A 95 -0.73 -5.57 16.33
C THR A 95 0.24 -6.41 17.16
N LYS A 96 0.46 -5.98 18.40
CA LYS A 96 1.21 -6.72 19.41
C LYS A 96 0.43 -6.62 20.72
N ASP A 97 -0.75 -7.23 20.71
CA ASP A 97 -1.70 -7.11 21.81
C ASP A 97 -1.22 -7.84 23.05
N GLY A 98 -1.65 -7.32 24.21
CA GLY A 98 -1.35 -7.89 25.52
C GLY A 98 -1.71 -6.93 26.63
N LEU A 99 -1.56 -7.40 27.88
CA LEU A 99 -1.77 -6.55 29.03
C LEU A 99 -0.67 -5.47 29.06
N LEU A 100 -1.06 -4.23 29.24
CA LEU A 100 -0.13 -3.11 29.31
C LEU A 100 1.01 -3.37 30.31
N LEU A 101 0.66 -3.94 31.47
CA LEU A 101 1.65 -4.27 32.51
C LEU A 101 2.77 -5.21 32.05
N ARG A 102 2.46 -6.08 31.09
CA ARG A 102 3.41 -7.06 30.56
C ARG A 102 3.99 -6.67 29.20
N MET A 103 3.51 -5.58 28.64
CA MET A 103 3.97 -5.09 27.34
C MET A 103 5.42 -4.62 27.43
N THR A 104 6.26 -5.08 26.51
CA THR A 104 7.65 -4.64 26.44
C THR A 104 7.76 -3.37 25.61
N GLU A 105 8.81 -2.59 25.85
CA GLU A 105 9.13 -1.43 25.02
C GLU A 105 9.31 -1.82 23.55
N ALA A 106 9.94 -2.98 23.30
CA ALA A 106 10.12 -3.49 21.94
C ALA A 106 8.78 -3.74 21.22
N GLN A 107 7.77 -4.25 21.92
CA GLN A 107 6.42 -4.43 21.36
C GLN A 107 5.76 -3.10 21.02
N TRP A 108 5.86 -2.13 21.92
CA TRP A 108 5.37 -0.77 21.70
C TRP A 108 6.05 -0.12 20.49
N ASP A 109 7.38 -0.15 20.44
CA ASP A 109 8.16 0.43 19.35
C ASP A 109 7.86 -0.23 18.00
N ALA A 110 7.69 -1.55 17.99
CA ALA A 110 7.36 -2.29 16.77
C ALA A 110 6.02 -1.81 16.17
N VAL A 111 4.99 -1.62 16.99
CA VAL A 111 3.68 -1.15 16.53
C VAL A 111 3.78 0.29 16.00
N LEU A 112 4.43 1.18 16.72
CA LEU A 112 4.61 2.57 16.27
C LEU A 112 5.44 2.64 14.99
N THR A 113 6.52 1.87 14.90
CA THR A 113 7.39 1.87 13.73
C THR A 113 6.67 1.34 12.50
N VAL A 114 5.99 0.21 12.61
CA VAL A 114 5.29 -0.35 11.45
C VAL A 114 4.06 0.46 11.08
N ASN A 115 3.24 0.85 12.06
CA ASN A 115 1.95 1.48 11.79
C ASN A 115 2.08 2.98 11.49
N LEU A 116 2.79 3.72 12.32
CA LEU A 116 2.88 5.17 12.18
C LEU A 116 4.01 5.61 11.24
N LYS A 117 5.19 5.06 11.43
CA LYS A 117 6.33 5.41 10.58
C LYS A 117 6.11 5.01 9.13
N SER A 118 5.44 3.88 8.87
CA SER A 118 5.10 3.47 7.51
C SER A 118 4.21 4.48 6.80
N ALA A 119 3.24 5.04 7.50
CA ALA A 119 2.37 6.09 6.96
C ALA A 119 3.17 7.35 6.62
N PHE A 120 4.11 7.74 7.47
CA PHE A 120 5.04 8.82 7.19
C PHE A 120 5.90 8.50 5.95
N ASN A 121 6.49 7.31 5.89
CA ASN A 121 7.38 6.92 4.81
C ASN A 121 6.68 6.98 3.45
N PHE A 122 5.51 6.36 3.34
CA PHE A 122 4.75 6.36 2.07
C PHE A 122 4.20 7.74 1.72
N SER A 123 3.68 8.47 2.68
CA SER A 123 3.20 9.84 2.42
C SER A 123 4.34 10.75 1.97
N HIS A 124 5.49 10.66 2.63
CA HIS A 124 6.67 11.43 2.25
C HIS A 124 7.14 11.11 0.83
N ALA A 125 7.08 9.84 0.44
CA ALA A 125 7.48 9.40 -0.89
C ALA A 125 6.47 9.79 -1.98
N VAL A 126 5.17 9.72 -1.69
CA VAL A 126 4.09 9.95 -2.65
C VAL A 126 3.79 11.44 -2.85
N VAL A 127 3.91 12.27 -1.83
CA VAL A 127 3.60 13.70 -1.91
C VAL A 127 4.31 14.41 -3.06
N PRO A 128 5.62 14.24 -3.31
CA PRO A 128 6.26 14.86 -4.47
C PRO A 128 5.63 14.46 -5.81
N VAL A 129 5.21 13.22 -5.94
CA VAL A 129 4.53 12.72 -7.15
C VAL A 129 3.20 13.45 -7.34
N MET A 130 2.39 13.52 -6.29
CA MET A 130 1.09 14.20 -6.31
C MET A 130 1.21 15.70 -6.52
N LEU A 131 2.25 16.33 -5.97
CA LEU A 131 2.54 17.75 -6.21
C LEU A 131 2.80 18.03 -7.69
N ARG A 132 3.60 17.19 -8.33
CA ARG A 132 3.86 17.33 -9.77
C ARG A 132 2.60 17.11 -10.60
N GLN A 133 1.74 16.20 -10.18
CA GLN A 133 0.44 15.93 -10.81
C GLN A 133 -0.58 17.04 -10.54
N ARG A 134 -0.37 17.82 -9.49
CA ARG A 134 -1.30 18.84 -8.97
C ARG A 134 -2.64 18.25 -8.56
N LYS A 135 -2.66 17.00 -8.15
CA LYS A 135 -3.84 16.28 -7.65
C LYS A 135 -3.39 15.02 -6.92
N GLY A 136 -4.24 14.52 -6.04
CA GLY A 136 -4.02 13.27 -5.29
C GLY A 136 -4.78 13.28 -3.97
N SER A 137 -4.96 12.05 -3.39
CA SER A 137 -5.65 11.84 -2.13
C SER A 137 -4.99 10.73 -1.31
#